data_e32acccc23d9e68c71e4048d526881b2
#
_entry.id   e32acccc23d9e68c71e4048d526881b2
#
_cell.length_a   1.000
_cell.length_b   1.000
_cell.length_c   1.000
_cell.angle_alpha   90.00
_cell.angle_beta   90.00
_cell.angle_gamma   90.00
#
_symmetry.space_group_name_H-M   'P 1'
#
loop_
_entity.id
_entity.type
_entity.pdbx_description
1 polymer ?
#
loop_
_entity_poly.entity_id
_entity_poly.type
_entity_poly.pdbx_seq_one_letter_code
_entity_poly.pdbx_strand_id
1 'polypeptide(L)'
;MAEIKTQTLGSYLRLIEISRDLASTLDLDILLDDIVRASADITHAEAASILLYDDTARQLYFQVATNIDDATMRGLVVPLEKSIAGWIVLNRISVRIVDAEKDVRIFSEVDQTIGYSTKSLLGIPLVTKNKVVGVLEVVNKKRGKFTDADESMLSVLGAQAAVAIENARLFQQSDLIQEFVHELRTPLASLSTATYLLLRPEMSREQRDQIVNNIHNETLRLNSLASSFLDLARLESGRVQFRKTRFSAADLLYEARDVMMTKAQETNIQIRVDVPNDLPLMEADRDKIKQVLLNLTSNAIKYNRPNGSILIAGNYTDNDLSVLVQDSGLGIPEESIPHLFEKFYRVRDHEGKATGTGLGLSICKQIIQGHNGRIEVKSKVGVGTSITFYIPRAQRTIPRE
;
A
#
# COMPACT_ATOMS: atom_id res chain seq x y z
N MET A 1 5.04 -35.31 35.82
CA MET A 1 4.69 -33.97 36.40
C MET A 1 5.83 -32.95 36.32
N ALA A 2 7.08 -33.30 36.58
CA ALA A 2 8.23 -32.39 36.48
C ALA A 2 8.51 -31.94 35.03
N GLU A 3 8.49 -32.82 34.06
CA GLU A 3 8.71 -32.52 32.63
C GLU A 3 7.64 -31.57 32.05
N ILE A 4 6.37 -31.76 32.42
CA ILE A 4 5.27 -30.88 31.97
C ILE A 4 5.45 -29.47 32.53
N LYS A 5 5.88 -29.32 33.79
CA LYS A 5 6.18 -28.03 34.41
C LYS A 5 7.37 -27.32 33.75
N THR A 6 8.41 -28.06 33.37
CA THR A 6 9.61 -27.51 32.73
C THR A 6 9.29 -27.03 31.29
N GLN A 7 8.49 -27.79 30.56
CA GLN A 7 8.07 -27.42 29.20
C GLN A 7 7.17 -26.18 29.20
N THR A 8 6.26 -26.09 30.17
CA THR A 8 5.39 -24.93 30.36
C THR A 8 6.20 -23.67 30.74
N LEU A 9 7.20 -23.78 31.62
CA LEU A 9 8.07 -22.67 31.99
C LEU A 9 8.89 -22.15 30.81
N GLY A 10 9.43 -23.04 29.96
CA GLY A 10 10.14 -22.70 28.74
C GLY A 10 9.27 -21.92 27.76
N SER A 11 8.01 -22.31 27.58
CA SER A 11 7.05 -21.61 26.74
C SER A 11 6.72 -20.21 27.25
N TYR A 12 6.58 -20.02 28.57
CA TYR A 12 6.37 -18.70 29.17
C TYR A 12 7.59 -17.77 29.05
N LEU A 13 8.80 -18.29 29.24
CA LEU A 13 10.02 -17.51 29.06
C LEU A 13 10.16 -17.03 27.60
N ARG A 14 9.89 -17.90 26.65
CA ARG A 14 9.88 -17.54 25.24
C ARG A 14 8.83 -16.50 24.89
N LEU A 15 7.65 -16.59 25.49
CA LEU A 15 6.57 -15.61 25.32
C LEU A 15 6.97 -14.21 25.85
N ILE A 16 7.73 -14.16 26.95
CA ILE A 16 8.28 -12.91 27.51
C ILE A 16 9.33 -12.30 26.57
N GLU A 17 10.22 -13.12 26.01
CA GLU A 17 11.21 -12.67 25.02
C GLU A 17 10.52 -12.09 23.78
N ILE A 18 9.58 -12.84 23.19
CA ILE A 18 8.80 -12.39 22.04
C ILE A 18 8.06 -11.07 22.36
N SER A 19 7.41 -10.98 23.53
CA SER A 19 6.69 -9.77 23.94
C SER A 19 7.60 -8.55 24.03
N ARG A 20 8.84 -8.74 24.50
CA ARG A 20 9.83 -7.65 24.58
C ARG A 20 10.26 -7.19 23.18
N ASP A 21 10.52 -8.13 22.27
CA ASP A 21 10.96 -7.84 20.91
C ASP A 21 9.85 -7.14 20.12
N LEU A 22 8.59 -7.60 20.26
CA LEU A 22 7.42 -6.95 19.68
C LEU A 22 7.23 -5.51 20.17
N ALA A 23 7.51 -5.22 21.43
CA ALA A 23 7.37 -3.88 22.00
C ALA A 23 8.40 -2.89 21.47
N SER A 24 9.52 -3.36 20.91
CA SER A 24 10.61 -2.53 20.36
C SER A 24 10.54 -2.34 18.85
N THR A 25 9.74 -3.13 18.15
CA THR A 25 9.60 -3.08 16.68
C THR A 25 8.53 -2.08 16.29
N LEU A 26 8.94 -1.00 15.59
CA LEU A 26 8.05 0.06 15.11
C LEU A 26 7.68 -0.09 13.64
N ASP A 27 8.41 -0.92 12.89
CA ASP A 27 8.05 -1.29 11.53
C ASP A 27 6.91 -2.31 11.57
N LEU A 28 5.78 -1.93 10.97
CA LEU A 28 4.55 -2.75 11.03
C LEU A 28 4.70 -4.08 10.29
N ASP A 29 5.38 -4.10 9.15
CA ASP A 29 5.49 -5.31 8.32
C ASP A 29 6.40 -6.35 9.02
N ILE A 30 7.53 -5.90 9.56
CA ILE A 30 8.43 -6.75 10.37
C ILE A 30 7.71 -7.27 11.61
N LEU A 31 7.00 -6.38 12.31
CA LEU A 31 6.24 -6.74 13.52
C LEU A 31 5.20 -7.83 13.25
N LEU A 32 4.45 -7.71 12.16
CA LEU A 32 3.41 -8.66 11.80
C LEU A 32 4.00 -10.05 11.45
N ASP A 33 5.11 -10.07 10.69
CA ASP A 33 5.81 -11.33 10.37
C ASP A 33 6.34 -12.03 11.63
N ASP A 34 6.92 -11.29 12.55
CA ASP A 34 7.39 -11.82 13.84
C ASP A 34 6.24 -12.41 14.67
N ILE A 35 5.08 -11.74 14.70
CA ILE A 35 3.90 -12.24 15.44
C ILE A 35 3.40 -13.56 14.86
N VAL A 36 3.24 -13.67 13.54
CA VAL A 36 2.71 -14.91 12.95
C VAL A 36 3.67 -16.08 13.11
N ARG A 37 4.99 -15.85 12.94
CA ARG A 37 6.02 -16.88 13.17
C ARG A 37 6.02 -17.35 14.61
N ALA A 38 6.03 -16.42 15.55
CA ALA A 38 5.96 -16.74 16.98
C ALA A 38 4.69 -17.52 17.32
N SER A 39 3.54 -17.14 16.76
CA SER A 39 2.24 -17.79 16.98
C SER A 39 2.23 -19.24 16.50
N ALA A 40 2.75 -19.50 15.31
CA ALA A 40 2.86 -20.84 14.76
C ALA A 40 3.80 -21.71 15.61
N ASP A 41 4.92 -21.13 16.05
CA ASP A 41 5.92 -21.86 16.86
C ASP A 41 5.40 -22.24 18.24
N ILE A 42 4.84 -21.30 19.02
CA ILE A 42 4.37 -21.56 20.39
C ILE A 42 3.16 -22.50 20.43
N THR A 43 2.33 -22.48 19.39
CA THR A 43 1.16 -23.35 19.30
C THR A 43 1.45 -24.65 18.54
N HIS A 44 2.64 -24.83 18.00
CA HIS A 44 3.00 -25.93 17.11
C HIS A 44 2.00 -26.13 15.96
N ALA A 45 1.56 -25.02 15.37
CA ALA A 45 0.69 -24.99 14.20
C ALA A 45 1.50 -25.10 12.88
N GLU A 46 0.85 -25.52 11.80
CA GLU A 46 1.47 -25.54 10.46
C GLU A 46 1.63 -24.11 9.92
N ALA A 47 0.62 -23.26 10.13
CA ALA A 47 0.63 -21.90 9.68
C ALA A 47 -0.10 -20.96 10.66
N ALA A 48 0.19 -19.67 10.52
CA ALA A 48 -0.48 -18.60 11.24
C ALA A 48 -0.73 -17.40 10.29
N SER A 49 -1.76 -16.64 10.60
CA SER A 49 -2.13 -15.44 9.85
C SER A 49 -2.67 -14.33 10.75
N ILE A 50 -2.50 -13.08 10.31
CA ILE A 50 -3.18 -11.92 10.89
C ILE A 50 -4.08 -11.30 9.85
N LEU A 51 -5.33 -11.13 10.24
CA LEU A 51 -6.31 -10.35 9.50
C LEU A 51 -6.56 -9.06 10.27
N LEU A 52 -6.39 -7.91 9.63
CA LEU A 52 -6.67 -6.62 10.23
C LEU A 52 -8.08 -6.16 9.91
N TYR A 53 -8.76 -5.62 10.92
CA TYR A 53 -10.13 -5.15 10.80
C TYR A 53 -10.18 -3.67 10.47
N ASP A 54 -10.89 -3.33 9.40
CA ASP A 54 -11.29 -1.95 9.08
C ASP A 54 -12.73 -1.73 9.53
N ASP A 55 -12.89 -0.95 10.60
CA ASP A 55 -14.21 -0.62 11.16
C ASP A 55 -15.05 0.25 10.22
N THR A 56 -14.41 1.07 9.37
CA THR A 56 -15.08 1.95 8.41
C THR A 56 -15.64 1.17 7.23
N ALA A 57 -14.83 0.28 6.66
CA ALA A 57 -15.22 -0.59 5.55
C ALA A 57 -16.03 -1.80 6.03
N ARG A 58 -16.03 -2.11 7.35
CA ARG A 58 -16.59 -3.32 7.96
C ARG A 58 -16.09 -4.60 7.28
N GLN A 59 -14.77 -4.67 7.06
CA GLN A 59 -14.13 -5.77 6.36
C GLN A 59 -12.84 -6.20 7.07
N LEU A 60 -12.46 -7.45 6.86
CA LEU A 60 -11.19 -8.01 7.28
C LEU A 60 -10.29 -8.21 6.07
N TYR A 61 -9.04 -7.87 6.23
CA TYR A 61 -8.01 -8.03 5.20
C TYR A 61 -6.89 -8.90 5.72
N PHE A 62 -6.50 -9.90 4.95
CA PHE A 62 -5.25 -10.59 5.21
C PHE A 62 -4.09 -9.59 5.13
N GLN A 63 -3.30 -9.53 6.18
CA GLN A 63 -2.13 -8.66 6.23
C GLN A 63 -0.83 -9.44 6.15
N VAL A 64 -0.77 -10.60 6.81
CA VAL A 64 0.38 -11.50 6.81
C VAL A 64 -0.07 -12.92 7.06
N ALA A 65 0.59 -13.90 6.43
CA ALA A 65 0.42 -15.33 6.70
C ALA A 65 1.72 -16.09 6.41
N THR A 66 1.98 -17.14 7.16
CA THR A 66 3.21 -17.93 7.02
C THR A 66 3.21 -18.91 5.85
N ASN A 67 2.04 -19.19 5.26
CA ASN A 67 1.83 -20.19 4.20
C ASN A 67 1.29 -19.61 2.91
N ILE A 68 1.21 -18.30 2.80
CA ILE A 68 0.70 -17.60 1.61
C ILE A 68 1.75 -16.56 1.21
N ASP A 69 2.07 -16.47 -0.07
CA ASP A 69 2.95 -15.41 -0.57
C ASP A 69 2.22 -14.06 -0.59
N ASP A 70 2.97 -12.98 -0.44
CA ASP A 70 2.46 -11.62 -0.35
C ASP A 70 1.60 -11.21 -1.56
N ALA A 71 1.91 -11.70 -2.75
CA ALA A 71 1.20 -11.33 -3.95
C ALA A 71 -0.20 -11.95 -3.99
N THR A 72 -0.32 -13.20 -3.56
CA THR A 72 -1.61 -13.92 -3.46
C THR A 72 -2.46 -13.37 -2.31
N MET A 73 -1.82 -12.99 -1.19
CA MET A 73 -2.51 -12.52 0.01
C MET A 73 -3.08 -11.11 -0.15
N ARG A 74 -2.39 -10.25 -0.91
CA ARG A 74 -2.82 -8.87 -1.13
C ARG A 74 -4.17 -8.80 -1.84
N GLY A 75 -5.13 -8.20 -1.14
CA GLY A 75 -6.50 -8.01 -1.64
C GLY A 75 -7.47 -9.14 -1.33
N LEU A 76 -7.06 -10.18 -0.59
CA LEU A 76 -8.00 -11.13 -0.03
C LEU A 76 -8.81 -10.45 1.08
N VAL A 77 -10.09 -10.25 0.79
CA VAL A 77 -11.06 -9.69 1.72
C VAL A 77 -11.88 -10.82 2.31
N VAL A 78 -12.00 -10.83 3.62
CA VAL A 78 -12.79 -11.83 4.36
C VAL A 78 -14.05 -11.17 4.92
N PRO A 79 -15.25 -11.64 4.54
CA PRO A 79 -16.50 -11.06 4.99
C PRO A 79 -16.75 -11.29 6.49
N LEU A 80 -17.28 -10.28 7.19
CA LEU A 80 -17.57 -10.40 8.62
C LEU A 80 -18.65 -11.43 8.95
N GLU A 81 -19.70 -11.51 8.13
CA GLU A 81 -20.89 -12.32 8.46
C GLU A 81 -20.77 -13.78 8.04
N LYS A 82 -19.79 -14.13 7.19
CA LYS A 82 -19.65 -15.47 6.59
C LYS A 82 -18.27 -16.08 6.84
N SER A 83 -17.58 -15.67 7.90
CA SER A 83 -16.26 -16.20 8.21
C SER A 83 -16.06 -16.35 9.71
N ILE A 84 -15.16 -17.27 10.10
CA ILE A 84 -14.75 -17.44 11.50
C ILE A 84 -14.05 -16.18 11.99
N ALA A 85 -13.13 -15.62 11.22
CA ALA A 85 -12.46 -14.37 11.54
C ALA A 85 -13.46 -13.23 11.80
N GLY A 86 -14.47 -13.11 10.96
CA GLY A 86 -15.55 -12.13 11.15
C GLY A 86 -16.36 -12.40 12.42
N TRP A 87 -16.67 -13.66 12.70
CA TRP A 87 -17.37 -14.03 13.93
C TRP A 87 -16.55 -13.66 15.18
N ILE A 88 -15.23 -13.89 15.16
CA ILE A 88 -14.31 -13.51 16.25
C ILE A 88 -14.32 -11.99 16.46
N VAL A 89 -14.26 -11.20 15.40
CA VAL A 89 -14.33 -9.72 15.48
C VAL A 89 -15.64 -9.25 16.11
N LEU A 90 -16.76 -9.78 15.65
CA LEU A 90 -18.08 -9.36 16.10
C LEU A 90 -18.36 -9.73 17.55
N ASN A 91 -17.91 -10.91 17.99
CA ASN A 91 -18.19 -11.43 19.33
C ASN A 91 -17.04 -11.14 20.33
N ARG A 92 -15.85 -10.80 19.85
CA ARG A 92 -14.64 -10.55 20.67
C ARG A 92 -14.25 -11.74 21.55
N ILE A 93 -14.46 -12.95 21.05
CA ILE A 93 -14.23 -14.21 21.76
C ILE A 93 -13.35 -15.11 20.89
N SER A 94 -12.42 -15.83 21.52
CA SER A 94 -11.62 -16.85 20.86
C SER A 94 -12.48 -18.01 20.35
N VAL A 95 -12.03 -18.63 19.26
CA VAL A 95 -12.69 -19.79 18.66
C VAL A 95 -11.67 -20.90 18.46
N ARG A 96 -12.02 -22.11 18.92
CA ARG A 96 -11.22 -23.31 18.70
C ARG A 96 -12.06 -24.33 17.92
N ILE A 97 -11.59 -24.70 16.73
CA ILE A 97 -12.25 -25.63 15.82
C ILE A 97 -11.36 -26.84 15.65
N VAL A 98 -11.91 -28.00 15.91
CA VAL A 98 -11.21 -29.28 15.84
C VAL A 98 -11.31 -29.93 14.46
N ASP A 99 -12.42 -29.69 13.77
CA ASP A 99 -12.75 -30.22 12.44
C ASP A 99 -13.32 -29.09 11.61
N ALA A 100 -12.43 -28.41 10.91
CA ALA A 100 -12.76 -27.21 10.16
C ALA A 100 -13.62 -27.51 8.91
N GLU A 101 -13.48 -28.71 8.34
CA GLU A 101 -14.27 -29.12 7.16
C GLU A 101 -15.78 -29.19 7.45
N LYS A 102 -16.15 -29.35 8.72
CA LYS A 102 -17.55 -29.44 9.16
C LYS A 102 -18.13 -28.11 9.67
N ASP A 103 -17.32 -27.09 9.85
CA ASP A 103 -17.80 -25.81 10.36
C ASP A 103 -18.25 -24.90 9.23
N VAL A 104 -19.55 -24.62 9.21
CA VAL A 104 -20.20 -23.79 8.16
C VAL A 104 -19.69 -22.34 8.11
N ARG A 105 -18.95 -21.89 9.11
CA ARG A 105 -18.36 -20.56 9.18
C ARG A 105 -16.99 -20.48 8.50
N ILE A 106 -16.42 -21.60 8.06
CA ILE A 106 -15.17 -21.59 7.30
C ILE A 106 -15.41 -20.93 5.95
N PHE A 107 -14.67 -19.89 5.68
CA PHE A 107 -14.69 -19.20 4.40
C PHE A 107 -13.74 -19.90 3.42
N SER A 108 -14.25 -20.94 2.77
CA SER A 108 -13.48 -21.86 1.91
C SER A 108 -12.91 -21.21 0.64
N GLU A 109 -13.36 -20.01 0.26
CA GLU A 109 -12.83 -19.29 -0.92
C GLU A 109 -11.34 -18.97 -0.76
N VAL A 110 -10.86 -18.71 0.47
CA VAL A 110 -9.44 -18.50 0.75
C VAL A 110 -8.67 -19.80 0.50
N ASP A 111 -9.09 -20.89 1.13
CA ASP A 111 -8.45 -22.22 1.00
C ASP A 111 -8.38 -22.66 -0.49
N GLN A 112 -9.45 -22.43 -1.25
CA GLN A 112 -9.50 -22.73 -2.67
C GLN A 112 -8.54 -21.87 -3.49
N THR A 113 -8.41 -20.58 -3.15
CA THR A 113 -7.54 -19.64 -3.86
C THR A 113 -6.07 -19.98 -3.68
N ILE A 114 -5.69 -20.43 -2.49
CA ILE A 114 -4.28 -20.72 -2.13
C ILE A 114 -3.93 -22.21 -2.24
N GLY A 115 -4.90 -23.06 -2.56
CA GLY A 115 -4.69 -24.52 -2.63
C GLY A 115 -4.33 -25.13 -1.28
N TYR A 116 -4.81 -24.58 -0.18
CA TYR A 116 -4.57 -25.04 1.19
C TYR A 116 -5.82 -25.74 1.76
N SER A 117 -5.65 -26.60 2.75
CA SER A 117 -6.76 -27.26 3.46
C SER A 117 -6.65 -27.00 4.94
N THR A 118 -7.60 -26.24 5.46
CA THR A 118 -7.72 -25.95 6.88
C THR A 118 -8.46 -27.09 7.57
N LYS A 119 -7.76 -27.87 8.41
CA LYS A 119 -8.30 -29.02 9.16
C LYS A 119 -8.70 -28.66 10.58
N SER A 120 -7.92 -27.81 11.23
CA SER A 120 -8.20 -27.31 12.58
C SER A 120 -7.76 -25.85 12.68
N LEU A 121 -8.46 -25.06 13.51
CA LEU A 121 -8.22 -23.63 13.66
C LEU A 121 -8.32 -23.23 15.14
N LEU A 122 -7.43 -22.36 15.57
CA LEU A 122 -7.56 -21.56 16.78
C LEU A 122 -7.40 -20.09 16.41
N GLY A 123 -8.47 -19.34 16.59
CA GLY A 123 -8.50 -17.91 16.30
C GLY A 123 -8.78 -17.10 17.55
N ILE A 124 -8.06 -16.00 17.71
CA ILE A 124 -8.23 -15.07 18.83
C ILE A 124 -8.41 -13.64 18.33
N PRO A 125 -9.24 -12.81 19.03
CA PRO A 125 -9.36 -11.41 18.69
C PRO A 125 -8.13 -10.63 19.15
N LEU A 126 -7.63 -9.76 18.29
CA LEU A 126 -6.64 -8.74 18.61
C LEU A 126 -7.39 -7.50 19.12
N VAL A 127 -7.42 -7.30 20.44
CA VAL A 127 -8.23 -6.25 21.06
C VAL A 127 -7.35 -5.33 21.90
N THR A 128 -7.49 -4.03 21.67
CA THR A 128 -7.01 -2.98 22.59
C THR A 128 -8.15 -2.53 23.51
N LYS A 129 -7.89 -1.62 24.45
CA LYS A 129 -8.92 -1.16 25.41
C LYS A 129 -10.22 -0.73 24.75
N ASN A 130 -10.17 -0.16 23.54
CA ASN A 130 -11.30 0.55 22.95
C ASN A 130 -11.81 -0.10 21.65
N LYS A 131 -11.00 -0.93 20.96
CA LYS A 131 -11.38 -1.45 19.65
C LYS A 131 -10.79 -2.82 19.34
N VAL A 132 -11.42 -3.52 18.40
CA VAL A 132 -10.84 -4.70 17.76
C VAL A 132 -9.90 -4.22 16.65
N VAL A 133 -8.64 -4.65 16.69
CA VAL A 133 -7.62 -4.35 15.69
C VAL A 133 -7.66 -5.38 14.55
N GLY A 134 -8.01 -6.63 14.89
CA GLY A 134 -8.05 -7.72 13.93
C GLY A 134 -8.22 -9.08 14.60
N VAL A 135 -7.79 -10.11 13.89
CA VAL A 135 -7.79 -11.51 14.35
C VAL A 135 -6.43 -12.12 14.08
N LEU A 136 -5.95 -12.90 15.03
CA LEU A 136 -4.80 -13.78 14.89
C LEU A 136 -5.30 -15.21 14.82
N GLU A 137 -4.97 -15.92 13.75
CA GLU A 137 -5.35 -17.31 13.54
C GLU A 137 -4.12 -18.20 13.43
N VAL A 138 -4.19 -19.38 14.01
CA VAL A 138 -3.25 -20.47 13.79
C VAL A 138 -4.02 -21.68 13.29
N VAL A 139 -3.48 -22.36 12.27
CA VAL A 139 -4.19 -23.44 11.59
C VAL A 139 -3.36 -24.70 11.57
N ASN A 140 -4.06 -25.83 11.58
CA ASN A 140 -3.50 -27.18 11.45
C ASN A 140 -2.46 -27.51 12.55
N LYS A 141 -2.92 -27.82 13.73
CA LYS A 141 -2.06 -28.30 14.83
C LYS A 141 -1.26 -29.52 14.36
N LYS A 142 0.07 -29.44 14.40
CA LYS A 142 0.97 -30.51 13.91
C LYS A 142 0.80 -31.84 14.66
N ARG A 143 0.45 -31.80 15.95
CA ARG A 143 0.20 -33.00 16.76
C ARG A 143 -0.99 -32.81 17.69
N GLY A 144 -1.99 -33.67 17.59
CA GLY A 144 -3.18 -33.63 18.43
C GLY A 144 -4.15 -32.49 18.04
N LYS A 145 -4.74 -31.84 19.04
CA LYS A 145 -5.72 -30.78 18.91
C LYS A 145 -5.24 -29.55 19.64
N PHE A 146 -5.68 -28.37 19.27
CA PHE A 146 -5.46 -27.16 20.05
C PHE A 146 -6.06 -27.30 21.45
N THR A 147 -5.30 -26.99 22.49
CA THR A 147 -5.65 -27.13 23.90
C THR A 147 -5.99 -25.77 24.53
N ASP A 148 -6.51 -25.82 25.77
CA ASP A 148 -6.75 -24.58 26.55
C ASP A 148 -5.43 -23.85 26.85
N ALA A 149 -4.30 -24.60 26.96
CA ALA A 149 -2.98 -23.99 27.10
C ALA A 149 -2.54 -23.24 25.85
N ASP A 150 -2.78 -23.80 24.65
CA ASP A 150 -2.49 -23.11 23.37
C ASP A 150 -3.32 -21.83 23.26
N GLU A 151 -4.60 -21.91 23.60
CA GLU A 151 -5.51 -20.75 23.57
C GLU A 151 -5.06 -19.67 24.56
N SER A 152 -4.67 -20.06 25.77
CA SER A 152 -4.19 -19.12 26.78
C SER A 152 -2.89 -18.43 26.35
N MET A 153 -1.92 -19.18 25.81
CA MET A 153 -0.66 -18.64 25.32
C MET A 153 -0.88 -17.70 24.13
N LEU A 154 -1.69 -18.12 23.16
CA LEU A 154 -1.99 -17.31 21.99
C LEU A 154 -2.76 -16.04 22.37
N SER A 155 -3.67 -16.11 23.35
CA SER A 155 -4.41 -14.95 23.85
C SER A 155 -3.51 -13.90 24.51
N VAL A 156 -2.50 -14.34 25.28
CA VAL A 156 -1.50 -13.43 25.86
C VAL A 156 -0.68 -12.76 24.74
N LEU A 157 -0.18 -13.54 23.79
CA LEU A 157 0.56 -13.00 22.65
C LEU A 157 -0.31 -12.05 21.83
N GLY A 158 -1.56 -12.39 21.57
CA GLY A 158 -2.50 -11.55 20.81
C GLY A 158 -2.83 -10.23 21.50
N ALA A 159 -2.93 -10.22 22.82
CA ALA A 159 -3.11 -8.98 23.59
C ALA A 159 -1.90 -8.04 23.43
N GLN A 160 -0.68 -8.58 23.48
CA GLN A 160 0.56 -7.83 23.24
C GLN A 160 0.65 -7.36 21.78
N ALA A 161 0.37 -8.26 20.85
CA ALA A 161 0.34 -7.97 19.41
C ALA A 161 -0.63 -6.84 19.06
N ALA A 162 -1.83 -6.85 19.64
CA ALA A 162 -2.82 -5.80 19.40
C ALA A 162 -2.30 -4.41 19.78
N VAL A 163 -1.64 -4.30 20.94
CA VAL A 163 -1.05 -3.04 21.40
C VAL A 163 0.14 -2.63 20.52
N ALA A 164 1.02 -3.58 20.19
CA ALA A 164 2.19 -3.31 19.36
C ALA A 164 1.79 -2.87 17.94
N ILE A 165 0.81 -3.53 17.31
CA ILE A 165 0.25 -3.14 16.00
C ILE A 165 -0.37 -1.74 16.06
N GLU A 166 -1.11 -1.41 17.11
CA GLU A 166 -1.70 -0.08 17.25
C GLU A 166 -0.62 0.98 17.42
N ASN A 167 0.41 0.71 18.22
CA ASN A 167 1.54 1.62 18.41
C ASN A 167 2.33 1.82 17.11
N ALA A 168 2.63 0.77 16.36
CA ALA A 168 3.32 0.86 15.08
C ALA A 168 2.52 1.70 14.08
N ARG A 169 1.20 1.50 13.99
CA ARG A 169 0.32 2.33 13.15
C ARG A 169 0.29 3.79 13.56
N LEU A 170 0.22 4.06 14.86
CA LEU A 170 0.25 5.45 15.37
C LEU A 170 1.60 6.11 15.09
N PHE A 171 2.69 5.37 15.21
CA PHE A 171 4.03 5.84 14.88
C PHE A 171 4.15 6.18 13.39
N GLN A 172 3.74 5.28 12.49
CA GLN A 172 3.72 5.54 11.05
C GLN A 172 2.88 6.78 10.68
N GLN A 173 1.73 6.97 11.35
CA GLN A 173 0.91 8.16 11.15
C GLN A 173 1.60 9.42 11.67
N SER A 174 2.30 9.33 12.80
CA SER A 174 3.07 10.46 13.37
C SER A 174 4.21 10.87 12.46
N ASP A 175 4.97 9.92 11.94
CA ASP A 175 6.08 10.19 11.01
C ASP A 175 5.58 10.87 9.74
N LEU A 176 4.50 10.35 9.16
CA LEU A 176 3.87 10.95 7.98
C LEU A 176 3.45 12.41 8.24
N ILE A 177 2.89 12.69 9.43
CA ILE A 177 2.49 14.05 9.81
C ILE A 177 3.71 14.94 10.02
N GLN A 178 4.78 14.45 10.63
CA GLN A 178 6.02 15.21 10.84
C GLN A 178 6.66 15.60 9.50
N GLU A 179 6.79 14.66 8.56
CA GLU A 179 7.29 14.91 7.23
C GLU A 179 6.40 15.92 6.48
N PHE A 180 5.08 15.78 6.56
CA PHE A 180 4.15 16.72 5.96
C PHE A 180 4.30 18.14 6.52
N VAL A 181 4.40 18.28 7.84
CA VAL A 181 4.62 19.59 8.50
C VAL A 181 5.95 20.19 8.07
N HIS A 182 7.00 19.36 7.92
CA HIS A 182 8.29 19.82 7.42
C HIS A 182 8.20 20.34 5.99
N GLU A 183 7.51 19.61 5.09
CA GLU A 183 7.28 20.01 3.70
C GLU A 183 6.37 21.23 3.55
N LEU A 184 5.47 21.48 4.51
CA LEU A 184 4.66 22.71 4.55
C LEU A 184 5.46 23.95 5.00
N ARG A 185 6.44 23.78 5.90
CA ARG A 185 7.19 24.89 6.47
C ARG A 185 7.96 25.67 5.41
N THR A 186 8.58 24.99 4.47
CA THR A 186 9.41 25.58 3.40
C THR A 186 8.61 26.55 2.51
N PRO A 187 7.48 26.14 1.86
CA PRO A 187 6.68 27.05 1.05
C PRO A 187 6.04 28.18 1.87
N LEU A 188 5.64 27.93 3.11
CA LEU A 188 5.09 28.97 3.99
C LEU A 188 6.14 30.03 4.33
N ALA A 189 7.40 29.65 4.58
CA ALA A 189 8.49 30.60 4.79
C ALA A 189 8.77 31.44 3.52
N SER A 190 8.74 30.78 2.33
CA SER A 190 8.88 31.48 1.04
C SER A 190 7.77 32.51 0.83
N LEU A 191 6.50 32.12 1.07
CA LEU A 191 5.36 33.03 1.01
C LEU A 191 5.47 34.21 1.98
N SER A 192 5.87 33.93 3.23
CA SER A 192 6.08 34.99 4.23
C SER A 192 7.15 36.00 3.79
N THR A 193 8.27 35.50 3.24
CA THR A 193 9.34 36.37 2.72
C THR A 193 8.85 37.17 1.50
N ALA A 194 8.14 36.54 0.59
CA ALA A 194 7.61 37.17 -0.61
C ALA A 194 6.62 38.30 -0.27
N THR A 195 5.70 38.04 0.67
CA THR A 195 4.75 39.06 1.15
C THR A 195 5.44 40.22 1.84
N TYR A 196 6.48 39.95 2.67
CA TYR A 196 7.27 41.00 3.30
C TYR A 196 8.00 41.88 2.27
N LEU A 197 8.55 41.27 1.21
CA LEU A 197 9.19 42.04 0.12
C LEU A 197 8.22 42.96 -0.59
N LEU A 198 6.97 42.57 -0.81
CA LEU A 198 5.94 43.39 -1.45
C LEU A 198 5.61 44.69 -0.67
N LEU A 199 5.90 44.74 0.63
CA LEU A 199 5.70 45.93 1.46
C LEU A 199 6.79 46.99 1.24
N ARG A 200 7.87 46.71 0.51
CA ARG A 200 8.93 47.68 0.22
C ARG A 200 8.46 48.70 -0.82
N PRO A 201 8.54 50.03 -0.53
CA PRO A 201 8.03 51.05 -1.43
C PRO A 201 8.85 51.22 -2.70
N GLU A 202 10.14 50.88 -2.70
CA GLU A 202 11.12 51.14 -3.78
C GLU A 202 11.17 50.01 -4.84
N MET A 203 10.20 49.10 -4.85
CA MET A 203 10.19 47.97 -5.77
C MET A 203 9.69 48.35 -7.15
N SER A 204 10.39 47.88 -8.20
CA SER A 204 9.93 48.06 -9.58
C SER A 204 8.66 47.24 -9.87
N ARG A 205 7.92 47.61 -10.90
CA ARG A 205 6.72 46.87 -11.31
C ARG A 205 7.04 45.43 -11.70
N GLU A 206 8.13 45.22 -12.43
CA GLU A 206 8.59 43.88 -12.87
C GLU A 206 8.95 43.00 -11.69
N GLN A 207 9.64 43.55 -10.67
CA GLN A 207 9.97 42.80 -9.44
C GLN A 207 8.71 42.44 -8.67
N ARG A 208 7.73 43.33 -8.61
CA ARG A 208 6.44 43.07 -7.95
C ARG A 208 5.67 41.97 -8.65
N ASP A 209 5.59 42.04 -9.99
CA ASP A 209 4.91 41.03 -10.80
C ASP A 209 5.59 39.64 -10.65
N GLN A 210 6.92 39.58 -10.60
CA GLN A 210 7.66 38.35 -10.32
C GLN A 210 7.32 37.75 -8.95
N ILE A 211 7.27 38.59 -7.89
CA ILE A 211 6.95 38.12 -6.53
C ILE A 211 5.50 37.62 -6.47
N VAL A 212 4.55 38.34 -7.10
CA VAL A 212 3.14 37.91 -7.17
C VAL A 212 3.03 36.53 -7.87
N ASN A 213 3.74 36.35 -8.98
CA ASN A 213 3.79 35.06 -9.68
C ASN A 213 4.40 33.96 -8.80
N ASN A 214 5.46 34.26 -8.04
CA ASN A 214 6.04 33.30 -7.09
C ASN A 214 5.05 32.92 -5.98
N ILE A 215 4.33 33.88 -5.42
CA ILE A 215 3.27 33.63 -4.42
C ILE A 215 2.18 32.74 -5.02
N HIS A 216 1.74 33.03 -6.24
CA HIS A 216 0.72 32.23 -6.92
C HIS A 216 1.19 30.77 -7.10
N ASN A 217 2.39 30.59 -7.63
CA ASN A 217 2.96 29.25 -7.86
C ASN A 217 3.14 28.44 -6.56
N GLU A 218 3.61 29.10 -5.49
CA GLU A 218 3.77 28.45 -4.20
C GLU A 218 2.44 28.10 -3.54
N THR A 219 1.40 28.90 -3.75
CA THR A 219 0.03 28.59 -3.33
C THR A 219 -0.53 27.36 -4.05
N LEU A 220 -0.32 27.27 -5.37
CA LEU A 220 -0.71 26.08 -6.15
C LEU A 220 0.04 24.84 -5.67
N ARG A 221 1.33 24.98 -5.35
CA ARG A 221 2.14 23.89 -4.78
C ARG A 221 1.62 23.40 -3.44
N LEU A 222 1.26 24.32 -2.53
CA LEU A 222 0.67 23.99 -1.22
C LEU A 222 -0.67 23.26 -1.38
N ASN A 223 -1.54 23.70 -2.26
CA ASN A 223 -2.80 23.02 -2.55
C ASN A 223 -2.57 21.59 -3.08
N SER A 224 -1.63 21.42 -3.99
CA SER A 224 -1.26 20.10 -4.51
C SER A 224 -0.67 19.20 -3.42
N LEU A 225 0.19 19.72 -2.55
CA LEU A 225 0.77 19.00 -1.42
C LEU A 225 -0.32 18.53 -0.44
N ALA A 226 -1.23 19.44 -0.05
CA ALA A 226 -2.33 19.11 0.86
C ALA A 226 -3.26 18.04 0.27
N SER A 227 -3.62 18.18 -1.01
CA SER A 227 -4.47 17.19 -1.69
C SER A 227 -3.79 15.82 -1.80
N SER A 228 -2.51 15.79 -2.18
CA SER A 228 -1.73 14.56 -2.27
C SER A 228 -1.56 13.87 -0.90
N PHE A 229 -1.34 14.67 0.16
CA PHE A 229 -1.27 14.15 1.52
C PHE A 229 -2.58 13.51 1.98
N LEU A 230 -3.72 14.17 1.74
CA LEU A 230 -5.04 13.62 2.06
C LEU A 230 -5.33 12.34 1.29
N ASP A 231 -4.97 12.28 0.00
CA ASP A 231 -5.12 11.07 -0.81
C ASP A 231 -4.25 9.93 -0.25
N LEU A 232 -2.98 10.20 0.06
CA LEU A 232 -2.07 9.21 0.64
C LEU A 232 -2.57 8.71 2.00
N ALA A 233 -2.97 9.62 2.91
CA ALA A 233 -3.48 9.25 4.22
C ALA A 233 -4.75 8.39 4.14
N ARG A 234 -5.63 8.63 3.15
CA ARG A 234 -6.80 7.78 2.89
C ARG A 234 -6.41 6.40 2.38
N LEU A 235 -5.45 6.34 1.43
CA LEU A 235 -4.96 5.07 0.87
C LEU A 235 -4.29 4.21 1.94
N GLU A 236 -3.41 4.81 2.77
CA GLU A 236 -2.70 4.09 3.84
C GLU A 236 -3.60 3.63 4.98
N SER A 237 -4.66 4.38 5.28
CA SER A 237 -5.62 3.95 6.30
C SER A 237 -6.51 2.78 5.86
N GLY A 238 -6.36 2.27 4.63
CA GLY A 238 -7.23 1.23 4.07
C GLY A 238 -8.67 1.70 3.77
N ARG A 239 -8.97 3.00 3.96
CA ARG A 239 -10.32 3.55 3.82
C ARG A 239 -10.78 3.76 2.38
N VAL A 240 -9.89 3.55 1.42
CA VAL A 240 -10.24 3.70 0.00
C VAL A 240 -10.86 2.40 -0.51
N GLN A 241 -12.15 2.43 -0.79
CA GLN A 241 -12.82 1.37 -1.52
C GLN A 241 -12.65 1.61 -3.02
N PHE A 242 -11.89 0.75 -3.69
CA PHE A 242 -11.72 0.82 -5.14
C PHE A 242 -12.99 0.32 -5.85
N ARG A 243 -13.59 1.18 -6.65
CA ARG A 243 -14.76 0.83 -7.48
C ARG A 243 -14.28 0.14 -8.76
N LYS A 244 -14.00 -1.15 -8.68
CA LYS A 244 -13.54 -1.92 -9.85
C LYS A 244 -14.68 -2.02 -10.88
N THR A 245 -14.43 -1.54 -12.09
CA THR A 245 -15.31 -1.64 -13.25
C THR A 245 -14.52 -2.12 -14.45
N ARG A 246 -15.19 -2.68 -15.46
CA ARG A 246 -14.54 -3.07 -16.72
C ARG A 246 -14.59 -1.91 -17.69
N PHE A 247 -13.45 -1.50 -18.21
CA PHE A 247 -13.32 -0.41 -19.17
C PHE A 247 -12.20 -0.67 -20.16
N SER A 248 -12.21 0.06 -21.29
CA SER A 248 -11.16 0.04 -22.30
C SER A 248 -9.90 0.72 -21.75
N ALA A 249 -8.84 -0.06 -21.57
CA ALA A 249 -7.53 0.49 -21.18
C ALA A 249 -6.99 1.41 -22.29
N ALA A 250 -7.18 1.04 -23.57
CA ALA A 250 -6.76 1.85 -24.70
C ALA A 250 -7.37 3.26 -24.65
N ASP A 251 -8.70 3.38 -24.42
CA ASP A 251 -9.37 4.68 -24.34
C ASP A 251 -8.81 5.53 -23.20
N LEU A 252 -8.52 4.90 -22.06
CA LEU A 252 -7.94 5.60 -20.91
C LEU A 252 -6.52 6.12 -21.19
N LEU A 253 -5.69 5.35 -21.94
CA LEU A 253 -4.35 5.79 -22.33
C LEU A 253 -4.41 7.00 -23.29
N TYR A 254 -5.32 6.98 -24.27
CA TYR A 254 -5.55 8.12 -25.16
C TYR A 254 -6.08 9.35 -24.39
N GLU A 255 -7.03 9.17 -23.48
CA GLU A 255 -7.54 10.24 -22.62
C GLU A 255 -6.44 10.88 -21.76
N ALA A 256 -5.57 10.06 -21.15
CA ALA A 256 -4.44 10.55 -20.36
C ALA A 256 -3.45 11.34 -21.21
N ARG A 257 -3.15 10.90 -22.45
CA ARG A 257 -2.37 11.66 -23.42
C ARG A 257 -3.00 13.01 -23.70
N ASP A 258 -4.30 13.04 -24.02
CA ASP A 258 -5.00 14.26 -24.43
C ASP A 258 -5.04 15.29 -23.31
N VAL A 259 -5.26 14.87 -22.07
CA VAL A 259 -5.17 15.74 -20.88
C VAL A 259 -3.77 16.37 -20.73
N MET A 260 -2.72 15.62 -21.06
CA MET A 260 -1.33 16.07 -20.90
C MET A 260 -0.76 16.79 -22.13
N MET A 261 -1.48 16.80 -23.25
CA MET A 261 -0.98 17.34 -24.53
C MET A 261 -0.59 18.80 -24.44
N THR A 262 -1.42 19.66 -23.84
CA THR A 262 -1.12 21.10 -23.71
C THR A 262 0.19 21.32 -22.96
N LYS A 263 0.36 20.65 -21.83
CA LYS A 263 1.57 20.75 -21.00
C LYS A 263 2.82 20.23 -21.73
N ALA A 264 2.68 19.16 -22.52
CA ALA A 264 3.76 18.63 -23.32
C ALA A 264 4.16 19.59 -24.47
N GLN A 265 3.20 20.24 -25.11
CA GLN A 265 3.44 21.24 -26.16
C GLN A 265 4.20 22.46 -25.64
N GLU A 266 3.91 22.95 -24.44
CA GLU A 266 4.65 24.07 -23.81
C GLU A 266 6.15 23.78 -23.67
N THR A 267 6.53 22.52 -23.58
CA THR A 267 7.92 22.07 -23.43
C THR A 267 8.48 21.38 -24.68
N ASN A 268 7.74 21.41 -25.82
CA ASN A 268 8.07 20.74 -27.08
C ASN A 268 8.33 19.21 -26.92
N ILE A 269 7.57 18.54 -26.05
CA ILE A 269 7.67 17.10 -25.83
C ILE A 269 6.60 16.38 -26.65
N GLN A 270 6.99 15.31 -27.35
CA GLN A 270 6.07 14.49 -28.13
C GLN A 270 5.54 13.32 -27.27
N ILE A 271 4.21 13.17 -27.18
CA ILE A 271 3.59 12.02 -26.52
C ILE A 271 3.03 11.09 -27.59
N ARG A 272 3.45 9.83 -27.55
CA ARG A 272 2.93 8.73 -28.39
C ARG A 272 2.19 7.74 -27.53
N VAL A 273 1.09 7.18 -28.07
CA VAL A 273 0.37 6.05 -27.48
C VAL A 273 0.52 4.86 -28.41
N ASP A 274 0.93 3.73 -27.84
CA ASP A 274 1.10 2.46 -28.56
C ASP A 274 0.32 1.36 -27.83
N VAL A 275 -0.72 0.87 -28.47
CA VAL A 275 -1.61 -0.15 -27.90
C VAL A 275 -2.00 -1.15 -28.97
N PRO A 276 -2.01 -2.46 -28.69
CA PRO A 276 -2.51 -3.46 -29.61
C PRO A 276 -4.03 -3.29 -29.80
N ASN A 277 -4.51 -3.61 -31.00
CA ASN A 277 -5.93 -3.48 -31.35
C ASN A 277 -6.85 -4.40 -30.52
N ASP A 278 -6.31 -5.47 -29.99
CA ASP A 278 -6.98 -6.51 -29.21
C ASP A 278 -6.72 -6.38 -27.70
N LEU A 279 -6.28 -5.20 -27.22
CA LEU A 279 -6.04 -4.99 -25.80
C LEU A 279 -7.32 -5.29 -24.99
N PRO A 280 -7.27 -6.22 -24.02
CA PRO A 280 -8.46 -6.61 -23.29
C PRO A 280 -8.94 -5.48 -22.36
N LEU A 281 -10.21 -5.58 -21.93
CA LEU A 281 -10.75 -4.68 -20.91
C LEU A 281 -9.98 -4.85 -19.60
N MET A 282 -9.67 -3.72 -18.97
CA MET A 282 -9.09 -3.68 -17.64
C MET A 282 -10.22 -3.72 -16.59
N GLU A 283 -10.05 -4.51 -15.54
CA GLU A 283 -10.96 -4.52 -14.39
C GLU A 283 -10.27 -3.82 -13.21
N ALA A 284 -10.58 -2.55 -13.00
CA ALA A 284 -9.94 -1.67 -12.02
C ALA A 284 -10.86 -0.48 -11.68
N ASP A 285 -10.44 0.34 -10.73
CA ASP A 285 -11.01 1.68 -10.51
C ASP A 285 -10.45 2.64 -11.57
N ARG A 286 -11.28 2.97 -12.55
CA ARG A 286 -10.91 3.76 -13.72
C ARG A 286 -10.29 5.11 -13.34
N ASP A 287 -10.89 5.80 -12.36
CA ASP A 287 -10.43 7.13 -11.95
C ASP A 287 -9.08 7.06 -11.23
N LYS A 288 -8.87 6.01 -10.43
CA LYS A 288 -7.59 5.78 -9.76
C LYS A 288 -6.48 5.39 -10.72
N ILE A 289 -6.77 4.53 -11.72
CA ILE A 289 -5.79 4.22 -12.78
C ILE A 289 -5.48 5.47 -13.62
N LYS A 290 -6.49 6.31 -13.93
CA LYS A 290 -6.28 7.60 -14.56
C LYS A 290 -5.34 8.49 -13.74
N GLN A 291 -5.54 8.55 -12.42
CA GLN A 291 -4.66 9.29 -11.50
C GLN A 291 -3.21 8.81 -11.58
N VAL A 292 -2.98 7.48 -11.63
CA VAL A 292 -1.64 6.91 -11.84
C VAL A 292 -1.04 7.37 -13.17
N LEU A 293 -1.78 7.24 -14.27
CA LEU A 293 -1.31 7.64 -15.60
C LEU A 293 -0.94 9.13 -15.66
N LEU A 294 -1.78 10.00 -15.10
CA LEU A 294 -1.53 11.44 -15.06
C LEU A 294 -0.28 11.78 -14.22
N ASN A 295 -0.10 11.13 -13.08
CA ASN A 295 1.10 11.30 -12.24
C ASN A 295 2.37 10.86 -12.99
N LEU A 296 2.36 9.67 -13.59
CA LEU A 296 3.53 9.16 -14.33
C LEU A 296 3.85 10.03 -15.55
N THR A 297 2.83 10.40 -16.34
CA THR A 297 3.01 11.23 -17.54
C THR A 297 3.45 12.65 -17.16
N SER A 298 2.91 13.23 -16.08
CA SER A 298 3.35 14.53 -15.57
C SER A 298 4.82 14.51 -15.15
N ASN A 299 5.28 13.43 -14.48
CA ASN A 299 6.70 13.24 -14.15
C ASN A 299 7.54 13.08 -15.42
N ALA A 300 7.09 12.32 -16.39
CA ALA A 300 7.77 12.13 -17.67
C ALA A 300 7.94 13.44 -18.46
N ILE A 301 6.96 14.37 -18.40
CA ILE A 301 7.10 15.72 -18.96
C ILE A 301 8.09 16.54 -18.16
N LYS A 302 7.94 16.56 -16.85
CA LYS A 302 8.67 17.41 -15.92
C LYS A 302 10.19 17.15 -15.91
N TYR A 303 10.58 15.87 -15.99
CA TYR A 303 11.97 15.43 -15.95
C TYR A 303 12.53 15.08 -17.33
N ASN A 304 11.82 15.49 -18.40
CA ASN A 304 12.31 15.34 -19.78
C ASN A 304 13.32 16.42 -20.15
N ARG A 305 13.88 16.24 -21.32
CA ARG A 305 14.70 17.26 -22.01
C ARG A 305 13.83 18.03 -23.01
N PRO A 306 14.23 19.25 -23.37
CA PRO A 306 13.60 19.94 -24.51
C PRO A 306 13.63 19.06 -25.77
N ASN A 307 12.54 19.05 -26.52
CA ASN A 307 12.34 18.22 -27.70
C ASN A 307 12.41 16.70 -27.43
N GLY A 308 12.18 16.27 -26.19
CA GLY A 308 12.14 14.86 -25.82
C GLY A 308 10.84 14.17 -26.26
N SER A 309 10.75 12.88 -25.92
CA SER A 309 9.58 12.07 -26.25
C SER A 309 9.08 11.29 -25.02
N ILE A 310 7.80 10.96 -25.04
CA ILE A 310 7.14 10.09 -24.06
C ILE A 310 6.37 9.03 -24.85
N LEU A 311 6.55 7.77 -24.46
CA LEU A 311 5.76 6.65 -24.95
C LEU A 311 4.86 6.16 -23.82
N ILE A 312 3.55 6.09 -24.10
CA ILE A 312 2.57 5.42 -23.24
C ILE A 312 2.16 4.17 -24.00
N ALA A 313 2.47 2.97 -23.47
CA ALA A 313 2.15 1.73 -24.15
C ALA A 313 1.33 0.81 -23.27
N GLY A 314 0.35 0.13 -23.87
CA GLY A 314 -0.42 -0.92 -23.23
C GLY A 314 -0.02 -2.27 -23.81
N ASN A 315 0.10 -3.28 -22.96
CA ASN A 315 0.36 -4.67 -23.37
C ASN A 315 -0.36 -5.63 -22.42
N TYR A 316 -0.44 -6.90 -22.78
CA TYR A 316 -1.07 -7.90 -21.93
C TYR A 316 -0.42 -9.27 -22.08
N THR A 317 -0.55 -10.06 -21.02
CA THR A 317 -0.25 -11.50 -20.99
C THR A 317 -1.53 -12.24 -20.57
N ASP A 318 -1.45 -13.55 -20.41
CA ASP A 318 -2.58 -14.33 -19.89
C ASP A 318 -2.97 -13.89 -18.46
N ASN A 319 -2.00 -13.46 -17.67
CA ASN A 319 -2.17 -13.14 -16.24
C ASN A 319 -2.36 -11.64 -15.97
N ASP A 320 -1.68 -10.77 -16.72
CA ASP A 320 -1.60 -9.34 -16.41
C ASP A 320 -1.92 -8.47 -17.62
N LEU A 321 -2.48 -7.30 -17.37
CA LEU A 321 -2.44 -6.16 -18.28
C LEU A 321 -1.38 -5.19 -17.77
N SER A 322 -0.45 -4.80 -18.63
CA SER A 322 0.63 -3.88 -18.29
C SER A 322 0.51 -2.55 -19.02
N VAL A 323 0.89 -1.49 -18.34
CA VAL A 323 0.99 -0.14 -18.91
C VAL A 323 2.36 0.42 -18.62
N LEU A 324 3.04 0.85 -19.67
CA LEU A 324 4.35 1.48 -19.67
C LEU A 324 4.21 2.98 -19.92
N VAL A 325 4.88 3.78 -19.10
CA VAL A 325 5.17 5.19 -19.39
C VAL A 325 6.70 5.33 -19.44
N GLN A 326 7.22 5.67 -20.63
CA GLN A 326 8.64 5.82 -20.88
C GLN A 326 8.94 7.23 -21.35
N ASP A 327 9.98 7.85 -20.81
CA ASP A 327 10.50 9.13 -21.25
C ASP A 327 11.94 9.03 -21.76
N SER A 328 12.36 10.01 -22.54
CA SER A 328 13.72 10.19 -23.01
C SER A 328 14.48 11.24 -22.19
N GLY A 329 14.13 11.42 -20.93
CA GLY A 329 14.55 12.52 -20.08
C GLY A 329 15.92 12.35 -19.43
N LEU A 330 16.07 12.92 -18.24
CA LEU A 330 17.31 12.98 -17.49
C LEU A 330 17.74 11.60 -16.99
N GLY A 331 16.80 10.68 -16.80
CA GLY A 331 17.06 9.40 -16.14
C GLY A 331 17.28 9.58 -14.64
N ILE A 332 17.41 8.47 -13.94
CA ILE A 332 17.51 8.39 -12.48
C ILE A 332 18.77 7.62 -12.11
N PRO A 333 19.59 8.10 -11.15
CA PRO A 333 20.72 7.36 -10.62
C PRO A 333 20.29 6.01 -10.01
N GLU A 334 21.10 4.98 -10.19
CA GLU A 334 20.80 3.61 -9.77
C GLU A 334 20.56 3.53 -8.25
N GLU A 335 21.35 4.27 -7.46
CA GLU A 335 21.18 4.39 -6.02
C GLU A 335 19.83 4.99 -5.57
N SER A 336 19.19 5.79 -6.42
CA SER A 336 17.89 6.42 -6.13
C SER A 336 16.69 5.52 -6.47
N ILE A 337 16.87 4.50 -7.30
CA ILE A 337 15.75 3.65 -7.78
C ILE A 337 15.02 2.94 -6.64
N PRO A 338 15.69 2.35 -5.64
CA PRO A 338 15.01 1.69 -4.52
C PRO A 338 14.11 2.63 -3.70
N HIS A 339 14.46 3.92 -3.64
CA HIS A 339 13.81 4.93 -2.81
C HIS A 339 12.70 5.71 -3.52
N LEU A 340 12.51 5.52 -4.83
CA LEU A 340 11.59 6.34 -5.64
C LEU A 340 10.13 6.32 -5.18
N PHE A 341 9.72 5.26 -4.54
CA PHE A 341 8.35 5.08 -4.05
C PHE A 341 8.20 5.41 -2.56
N GLU A 342 9.29 5.86 -1.91
CA GLU A 342 9.22 6.37 -0.55
C GLU A 342 8.51 7.73 -0.55
N LYS A 343 7.85 8.03 0.57
CA LYS A 343 7.11 9.28 0.75
C LYS A 343 8.08 10.45 0.78
N PHE A 344 7.68 11.56 0.16
CA PHE A 344 8.45 12.79 0.08
C PHE A 344 9.85 12.67 -0.57
N TYR A 345 10.23 11.46 -1.01
CA TYR A 345 11.52 11.25 -1.64
C TYR A 345 11.67 12.01 -2.96
N ARG A 346 12.82 12.64 -3.16
CA ARG A 346 13.20 13.36 -4.38
C ARG A 346 14.65 13.09 -4.70
N VAL A 347 14.95 12.89 -6.00
CA VAL A 347 16.34 12.71 -6.46
C VAL A 347 17.07 14.03 -6.32
N ARG A 348 18.15 14.07 -5.53
CA ARG A 348 18.91 15.30 -5.19
C ARG A 348 19.43 16.05 -6.40
N ASP A 349 19.91 15.35 -7.41
CA ASP A 349 20.44 15.95 -8.65
C ASP A 349 19.38 16.68 -9.48
N HIS A 350 18.11 16.46 -9.18
CA HIS A 350 16.97 17.11 -9.83
C HIS A 350 16.34 18.20 -8.94
N GLU A 351 16.85 18.42 -7.73
CA GLU A 351 16.40 19.51 -6.85
C GLU A 351 16.72 20.86 -7.50
N GLY A 352 15.70 21.71 -7.61
CA GLY A 352 15.81 23.01 -8.29
C GLY A 352 15.44 23.02 -9.77
N LYS A 353 15.44 21.88 -10.48
CA LYS A 353 14.99 21.81 -11.89
C LYS A 353 13.50 21.58 -12.04
N ALA A 354 12.84 21.05 -11.02
CA ALA A 354 11.42 20.76 -11.09
C ALA A 354 10.76 20.77 -9.70
N THR A 355 9.63 21.46 -9.57
CA THR A 355 8.81 21.53 -8.36
C THR A 355 7.97 20.25 -8.20
N GLY A 356 7.89 19.66 -7.00
CA GLY A 356 7.05 18.47 -6.73
C GLY A 356 6.93 18.18 -5.26
N THR A 357 5.93 17.40 -4.89
CA THR A 357 5.61 17.06 -3.50
C THR A 357 6.34 15.81 -2.99
N GLY A 358 6.94 15.00 -3.87
CA GLY A 358 7.51 13.69 -3.49
C GLY A 358 6.48 12.62 -3.16
N LEU A 359 5.17 12.93 -3.28
CA LEU A 359 4.08 11.99 -2.93
C LEU A 359 3.49 11.26 -4.15
N GLY A 360 3.72 11.76 -5.37
CA GLY A 360 3.05 11.22 -6.56
C GLY A 360 3.35 9.75 -6.82
N LEU A 361 4.61 9.32 -6.73
CA LEU A 361 4.99 7.92 -6.97
C LEU A 361 4.56 6.99 -5.83
N SER A 362 4.60 7.44 -4.58
CA SER A 362 4.08 6.65 -3.45
C SER A 362 2.57 6.43 -3.57
N ILE A 363 1.81 7.44 -4.01
CA ILE A 363 0.38 7.31 -4.32
C ILE A 363 0.16 6.32 -5.48
N CYS A 364 0.97 6.38 -6.55
CA CYS A 364 0.88 5.42 -7.65
C CYS A 364 1.08 3.99 -7.14
N LYS A 365 2.10 3.74 -6.32
CA LYS A 365 2.38 2.44 -5.72
C LYS A 365 1.18 1.93 -4.90
N GLN A 366 0.62 2.77 -4.04
CA GLN A 366 -0.53 2.42 -3.20
C GLN A 366 -1.79 2.09 -4.04
N ILE A 367 -2.07 2.87 -5.08
CA ILE A 367 -3.19 2.59 -5.98
C ILE A 367 -2.99 1.26 -6.69
N ILE A 368 -1.82 1.00 -7.26
CA ILE A 368 -1.53 -0.23 -8.00
C ILE A 368 -1.58 -1.44 -7.06
N GLN A 369 -1.00 -1.34 -5.86
CA GLN A 369 -1.07 -2.39 -4.84
C GLN A 369 -2.51 -2.68 -4.41
N GLY A 370 -3.36 -1.65 -4.25
CA GLY A 370 -4.78 -1.81 -3.94
C GLY A 370 -5.59 -2.49 -5.07
N HIS A 371 -5.02 -2.59 -6.26
CA HIS A 371 -5.56 -3.37 -7.37
C HIS A 371 -4.88 -4.74 -7.52
N ASN A 372 -4.13 -5.20 -6.52
CA ASN A 372 -3.33 -6.43 -6.54
C ASN A 372 -2.28 -6.44 -7.66
N GLY A 373 -1.86 -5.24 -8.08
CA GLY A 373 -0.88 -5.04 -9.13
C GLY A 373 0.52 -4.80 -8.56
N ARG A 374 1.49 -4.69 -9.47
CA ARG A 374 2.87 -4.31 -9.17
C ARG A 374 3.34 -3.18 -10.07
N ILE A 375 4.33 -2.43 -9.63
CA ILE A 375 4.95 -1.34 -10.38
C ILE A 375 6.46 -1.51 -10.39
N GLU A 376 7.07 -1.30 -11.54
CA GLU A 376 8.50 -1.50 -11.79
C GLU A 376 9.10 -0.26 -12.44
N VAL A 377 10.38 0.01 -12.13
CA VAL A 377 11.14 1.13 -12.71
C VAL A 377 12.41 0.60 -13.34
N LYS A 378 12.70 1.08 -14.54
CA LYS A 378 13.98 0.93 -15.22
C LYS A 378 14.45 2.31 -15.67
N SER A 379 15.63 2.73 -15.26
CA SER A 379 16.14 4.04 -15.63
C SER A 379 17.66 4.01 -15.83
N LYS A 380 18.13 4.93 -16.67
CA LYS A 380 19.56 5.17 -16.88
C LYS A 380 19.78 6.66 -17.07
N VAL A 381 20.68 7.22 -16.27
CA VAL A 381 21.06 8.63 -16.34
C VAL A 381 21.46 9.01 -17.77
N GLY A 382 20.92 10.11 -18.28
CA GLY A 382 21.16 10.60 -19.63
C GLY A 382 20.43 9.86 -20.75
N VAL A 383 19.67 8.80 -20.46
CA VAL A 383 18.89 8.03 -21.45
C VAL A 383 17.38 8.25 -21.26
N GLY A 384 16.89 8.17 -20.01
CA GLY A 384 15.47 8.33 -19.66
C GLY A 384 15.00 7.30 -18.64
N THR A 385 13.70 7.31 -18.38
CA THR A 385 13.06 6.45 -17.39
C THR A 385 11.87 5.70 -18.00
N SER A 386 11.70 4.45 -17.60
CA SER A 386 10.56 3.60 -17.95
C SER A 386 9.90 3.11 -16.66
N ILE A 387 8.64 3.46 -16.45
CA ILE A 387 7.84 2.96 -15.33
C ILE A 387 6.72 2.10 -15.90
N THR A 388 6.66 0.86 -15.46
CA THR A 388 5.64 -0.10 -15.88
C THR A 388 4.82 -0.53 -14.69
N PHE A 389 3.51 -0.46 -14.79
CA PHE A 389 2.63 -1.06 -13.80
C PHE A 389 1.81 -2.20 -14.43
N TYR A 390 1.44 -3.16 -13.59
CA TYR A 390 0.75 -4.37 -13.98
C TYR A 390 -0.52 -4.51 -13.15
N ILE A 391 -1.64 -4.79 -13.80
CA ILE A 391 -2.92 -5.10 -13.15
C ILE A 391 -3.29 -6.55 -13.50
N PRO A 392 -3.55 -7.42 -12.51
CA PRO A 392 -3.99 -8.79 -12.77
C PRO A 392 -5.26 -8.82 -13.59
N ARG A 393 -5.32 -9.71 -14.56
CA ARG A 393 -6.53 -9.99 -15.34
C ARG A 393 -7.43 -10.93 -14.55
N ALA A 394 -8.72 -10.63 -14.48
CA ALA A 394 -9.68 -11.60 -13.96
C ALA A 394 -9.58 -12.89 -14.77
N GLN A 395 -9.27 -14.00 -14.13
CA GLN A 395 -9.27 -15.30 -14.80
C GLN A 395 -10.67 -15.53 -15.40
N ARG A 396 -10.72 -15.83 -16.68
CA ARG A 396 -11.95 -16.32 -17.31
C ARG A 396 -12.32 -17.61 -16.57
N THR A 397 -13.32 -17.55 -15.73
CA THR A 397 -14.04 -18.75 -15.29
C THR A 397 -14.68 -19.32 -16.55
N ILE A 398 -14.06 -20.34 -17.15
CA ILE A 398 -14.69 -21.12 -18.19
C ILE A 398 -15.82 -21.86 -17.49
N PRO A 399 -17.08 -21.65 -17.84
CA PRO A 399 -18.15 -22.49 -17.33
C PRO A 399 -17.80 -23.92 -17.73
N ARG A 400 -17.63 -24.82 -16.78
CA ARG A 400 -17.61 -26.25 -17.09
C ARG A 400 -19.02 -26.60 -17.53
N GLU A 401 -19.15 -26.94 -18.84
CA GLU A 401 -20.34 -27.60 -19.39
C GLU A 401 -20.57 -28.96 -18.72
#